data_279d94d330d7d410074adb0810821234
#
_entry.id   279d94d330d7d410074adb0810821234
#
_cell.length_a   1.000
_cell.length_b   1.000
_cell.length_c   1.000
_cell.angle_alpha   90.00
_cell.angle_beta   90.00
_cell.angle_gamma   90.00
#
_symmetry.space_group_name_H-M   'P 1'
#
loop_
_entity.id
_entity.type
_entity.pdbx_description
1 polymer ?
#
loop_
_entity_poly.entity_id
_entity_poly.type
_entity_poly.pdbx_seq_one_letter_code
_entity_poly.pdbx_strand_id
1 'polypeptide(L)'
;MPAWSIASDEAVEATRLVDEAQGSFLALAADPQLSGLHALAPQARAIFIAPQVVRAAVVVGASAGTGIVLVRDERTGVWRGPAFYALGGASVGLQLGADASSVVVLAMTDRGAAAVMKPSLQVGVDASVALGPMGGGVAGATANLSADLVAFSRARGLYGGVSLKGATLAARPVWNQAYYGRPLTPADILVRGQGANLQGEAFVATVQRVVRGSAERDRGSADASAAQAGTTVSPRPTLGGSRSSSRVPGGS
;
A
#
# COMPACT_ATOMS: atom_id res chain seq x y z
N MET A 1 -33.27 23.12 -0.34
CA MET A 1 -32.68 22.25 -1.36
C MET A 1 -33.45 20.94 -1.37
N PRO A 2 -33.98 20.47 -2.52
CA PRO A 2 -34.68 19.20 -2.60
C PRO A 2 -33.69 18.03 -2.41
N ALA A 3 -34.10 16.99 -1.70
CA ALA A 3 -33.23 15.83 -1.35
C ALA A 3 -32.63 15.08 -2.54
N TRP A 4 -33.29 15.12 -3.69
CA TRP A 4 -32.80 14.52 -4.93
C TRP A 4 -31.57 15.24 -5.53
N SER A 5 -31.45 16.55 -5.32
CA SER A 5 -30.27 17.32 -5.76
C SER A 5 -29.01 16.94 -4.97
N ILE A 6 -29.14 16.71 -3.67
CA ILE A 6 -28.03 16.30 -2.82
C ILE A 6 -27.54 14.89 -3.18
N ALA A 7 -28.46 13.97 -3.46
CA ALA A 7 -28.09 12.61 -3.85
C ALA A 7 -27.36 12.55 -5.21
N SER A 8 -27.72 13.45 -6.14
CA SER A 8 -27.01 13.57 -7.44
C SER A 8 -25.60 14.12 -7.27
N ASP A 9 -25.42 15.12 -6.41
CA ASP A 9 -24.11 15.74 -6.15
C ASP A 9 -23.16 14.73 -5.47
N GLU A 10 -23.63 13.97 -4.49
CA GLU A 10 -22.83 12.93 -3.82
C GLU A 10 -22.45 11.79 -4.78
N ALA A 11 -23.31 11.43 -5.74
CA ALA A 11 -22.99 10.43 -6.75
C ALA A 11 -21.88 10.91 -7.71
N VAL A 12 -21.92 12.16 -8.13
CA VAL A 12 -20.90 12.79 -8.98
C VAL A 12 -19.56 12.86 -8.22
N GLU A 13 -19.58 13.30 -6.96
CA GLU A 13 -18.38 13.36 -6.14
C GLU A 13 -17.79 11.97 -5.87
N ALA A 14 -18.62 10.96 -5.60
CA ALA A 14 -18.15 9.59 -5.42
C ALA A 14 -17.51 9.03 -6.69
N THR A 15 -18.11 9.26 -7.87
CA THR A 15 -17.59 8.87 -9.17
C THR A 15 -16.23 9.54 -9.43
N ARG A 16 -16.15 10.85 -9.20
CA ARG A 16 -14.91 11.62 -9.35
C ARG A 16 -13.81 11.10 -8.44
N LEU A 17 -14.13 10.79 -7.18
CA LEU A 17 -13.16 10.24 -6.23
C LEU A 17 -12.58 8.90 -6.71
N VAL A 18 -13.39 8.03 -7.33
CA VAL A 18 -12.87 6.76 -7.88
C VAL A 18 -11.86 7.01 -9.00
N ASP A 19 -12.14 7.95 -9.91
CA ASP A 19 -11.21 8.30 -10.99
C ASP A 19 -9.92 8.91 -10.45
N GLU A 20 -10.02 9.83 -9.50
CA GLU A 20 -8.86 10.45 -8.83
C GLU A 20 -8.05 9.41 -8.06
N ALA A 21 -8.70 8.48 -7.36
CA ALA A 21 -8.02 7.40 -6.64
C ALA A 21 -7.30 6.44 -7.59
N GLN A 22 -7.91 6.12 -8.73
CA GLN A 22 -7.26 5.30 -9.76
C GLN A 22 -6.02 6.01 -10.31
N GLY A 23 -6.13 7.28 -10.67
CA GLY A 23 -5.01 8.09 -11.16
C GLY A 23 -3.87 8.18 -10.14
N SER A 24 -4.21 8.45 -8.87
CA SER A 24 -3.25 8.53 -7.78
C SER A 24 -2.56 7.19 -7.50
N PHE A 25 -3.32 6.10 -7.49
CA PHE A 25 -2.76 4.76 -7.30
C PHE A 25 -1.79 4.38 -8.42
N LEU A 26 -2.15 4.63 -9.68
CA LEU A 26 -1.28 4.38 -10.83
C LEU A 26 -0.01 5.24 -10.78
N ALA A 27 -0.13 6.51 -10.39
CA ALA A 27 1.02 7.41 -10.27
C ALA A 27 1.98 6.97 -9.15
N LEU A 28 1.47 6.53 -7.99
CA LEU A 28 2.30 5.99 -6.92
C LEU A 28 2.91 4.63 -7.31
N ALA A 29 2.14 3.78 -7.96
CA ALA A 29 2.62 2.47 -8.44
C ALA A 29 3.63 2.56 -9.60
N ALA A 30 3.66 3.64 -10.35
CA ALA A 30 4.66 3.89 -11.39
C ALA A 30 5.95 4.53 -10.85
N ASP A 31 5.97 4.95 -9.59
CA ASP A 31 7.05 5.74 -9.02
C ASP A 31 8.21 4.84 -8.52
N PRO A 32 9.43 4.96 -9.10
CA PRO A 32 10.58 4.15 -8.70
C PRO A 32 11.00 4.36 -7.24
N GLN A 33 10.72 5.54 -6.66
CA GLN A 33 11.04 5.85 -5.27
C GLN A 33 10.14 5.09 -4.27
N LEU A 34 8.99 4.61 -4.73
CA LEU A 34 8.05 3.82 -3.95
C LEU A 34 8.20 2.31 -4.21
N SER A 35 9.43 1.84 -4.40
CA SER A 35 9.74 0.41 -4.62
C SER A 35 9.15 -0.49 -3.52
N GLY A 36 9.09 0.00 -2.28
CA GLY A 36 8.42 -0.69 -1.18
C GLY A 36 6.92 -0.91 -1.40
N LEU A 37 6.23 0.00 -2.09
CA LEU A 37 4.83 -0.20 -2.46
C LEU A 37 4.69 -1.41 -3.40
N HIS A 38 5.58 -1.53 -4.39
CA HIS A 38 5.58 -2.67 -5.31
C HIS A 38 5.82 -4.00 -4.61
N ALA A 39 6.79 -4.04 -3.69
CA ALA A 39 7.14 -5.25 -2.96
C ALA A 39 6.03 -5.69 -1.98
N LEU A 40 5.31 -4.74 -1.37
CA LEU A 40 4.31 -5.04 -0.35
C LEU A 40 2.88 -5.17 -0.89
N ALA A 41 2.53 -4.50 -2.00
CA ALA A 41 1.18 -4.55 -2.57
C ALA A 41 0.68 -5.97 -2.91
N PRO A 42 1.52 -6.91 -3.41
CA PRO A 42 1.11 -8.30 -3.64
C PRO A 42 0.69 -9.06 -2.37
N GLN A 43 1.22 -8.65 -1.22
CA GLN A 43 0.95 -9.27 0.08
C GLN A 43 -0.21 -8.58 0.82
N ALA A 44 -0.64 -7.40 0.34
CA ALA A 44 -1.70 -6.63 0.99
C ALA A 44 -3.04 -7.36 0.94
N ARG A 45 -3.76 -7.32 2.06
CA ARG A 45 -5.12 -7.85 2.24
C ARG A 45 -6.19 -6.81 1.97
N ALA A 46 -5.85 -5.53 2.23
CA ALA A 46 -6.70 -4.39 1.88
C ALA A 46 -5.82 -3.20 1.47
N ILE A 47 -6.39 -2.31 0.67
CA ILE A 47 -5.74 -1.08 0.24
C ILE A 47 -6.72 0.08 0.48
N PHE A 48 -6.27 1.11 1.20
CA PHE A 48 -6.94 2.40 1.28
C PHE A 48 -6.19 3.39 0.39
N ILE A 49 -6.91 4.12 -0.44
CA ILE A 49 -6.35 5.11 -1.37
C ILE A 49 -7.07 6.44 -1.15
N ALA A 50 -6.33 7.47 -0.72
CA ALA A 50 -6.80 8.85 -0.65
C ALA A 50 -6.02 9.68 -1.67
N PRO A 51 -6.66 10.13 -2.76
CA PRO A 51 -5.98 10.90 -3.80
C PRO A 51 -5.50 12.27 -3.31
N GLN A 52 -6.20 12.81 -2.33
CA GLN A 52 -5.85 14.10 -1.73
C GLN A 52 -6.13 14.10 -0.23
N VAL A 53 -5.08 14.29 0.55
CA VAL A 53 -5.14 14.57 1.98
C VAL A 53 -4.56 15.95 2.18
N VAL A 54 -5.38 16.88 2.59
CA VAL A 54 -4.97 18.26 2.90
C VAL A 54 -4.59 18.33 4.36
N ARG A 55 -3.49 19.02 4.65
CA ARG A 55 -3.04 19.33 6.00
C ARG A 55 -2.83 20.82 6.14
N ALA A 56 -3.19 21.33 7.28
CA ALA A 56 -2.87 22.68 7.70
C ALA A 56 -2.40 22.63 9.16
N ALA A 57 -1.30 23.28 9.47
CA ALA A 57 -0.75 23.36 10.81
C ALA A 57 -0.15 24.75 11.08
N VAL A 58 -0.38 25.25 12.30
CA VAL A 58 0.27 26.46 12.85
C VAL A 58 1.00 26.10 14.16
N VAL A 59 0.34 25.52 15.12
CA VAL A 59 0.85 24.93 16.37
C VAL A 59 0.13 23.59 16.58
N VAL A 60 -1.15 23.58 16.24
CA VAL A 60 -1.97 22.40 16.15
C VAL A 60 -2.30 22.21 14.66
N GLY A 61 -2.12 21.03 14.15
CA GLY A 61 -2.42 20.69 12.77
C GLY A 61 -3.71 19.89 12.67
N ALA A 62 -4.39 20.06 11.54
CA ALA A 62 -5.49 19.21 11.14
C ALA A 62 -5.20 18.61 9.76
N SER A 63 -5.64 17.38 9.54
CA SER A 63 -5.64 16.72 8.24
C SER A 63 -7.03 16.24 7.89
N ALA A 64 -7.41 16.38 6.63
CA ALA A 64 -8.68 15.89 6.12
C ALA A 64 -8.53 15.39 4.69
N GLY A 65 -9.27 14.37 4.34
CA GLY A 65 -9.31 13.81 2.98
C GLY A 65 -10.45 12.81 2.85
N THR A 66 -10.71 12.43 1.62
CA THR A 66 -11.60 11.32 1.29
C THR A 66 -10.81 10.27 0.52
N GLY A 67 -11.21 9.03 0.69
CA GLY A 67 -10.56 7.92 0.01
C GLY A 67 -11.48 6.72 -0.10
N ILE A 68 -10.97 5.70 -0.71
CA ILE A 68 -11.66 4.44 -0.96
C ILE A 68 -10.88 3.27 -0.39
N VAL A 69 -11.60 2.25 0.05
CA VAL A 69 -11.05 0.98 0.50
C VAL A 69 -11.39 -0.11 -0.50
N LEU A 70 -10.40 -0.90 -0.85
CA LEU A 70 -10.53 -2.18 -1.54
C LEU A 70 -10.03 -3.28 -0.61
N VAL A 71 -10.67 -4.44 -0.64
CA VAL A 71 -10.27 -5.63 0.15
C VAL A 71 -10.08 -6.82 -0.79
N ARG A 72 -9.05 -7.60 -0.54
CA ARG A 72 -8.81 -8.85 -1.26
C ARG A 72 -9.48 -10.01 -0.54
N ASP A 73 -10.32 -10.73 -1.24
CA ASP A 73 -10.89 -11.98 -0.76
C ASP A 73 -9.77 -13.04 -0.65
N GLU A 74 -9.56 -13.57 0.54
CA GLU A 74 -8.44 -14.50 0.80
C GLU A 74 -8.59 -15.84 0.10
N ARG A 75 -9.83 -16.30 -0.15
CA ARG A 75 -10.08 -17.58 -0.81
C ARG A 75 -9.88 -17.50 -2.30
N THR A 76 -10.30 -16.40 -2.92
CA THR A 76 -10.33 -16.26 -4.38
C THR A 76 -9.19 -15.39 -4.91
N GLY A 77 -8.58 -14.57 -4.05
CA GLY A 77 -7.59 -13.56 -4.42
C GLY A 77 -8.18 -12.37 -5.19
N VAL A 78 -9.51 -12.31 -5.33
CA VAL A 78 -10.21 -11.23 -6.04
C VAL A 78 -10.37 -10.02 -5.14
N TRP A 79 -10.08 -8.85 -5.66
CA TRP A 79 -10.32 -7.58 -4.98
C TRP A 79 -11.80 -7.19 -5.07
N ARG A 80 -12.32 -6.58 -4.00
CA ARG A 80 -13.70 -6.09 -3.87
C ARG A 80 -13.72 -4.64 -3.40
N GLY A 81 -14.73 -3.91 -3.80
CA GLY A 81 -14.92 -2.50 -3.51
C GLY A 81 -15.28 -1.72 -4.77
N PRO A 82 -15.18 -0.38 -4.74
CA PRO A 82 -14.68 0.48 -3.66
C PRO A 82 -15.74 0.77 -2.58
N ALA A 83 -15.30 0.90 -1.33
CA ALA A 83 -16.10 1.50 -0.27
C ALA A 83 -15.50 2.87 0.13
N PHE A 84 -16.35 3.84 0.39
CA PHE A 84 -15.97 5.24 0.58
C PHE A 84 -15.75 5.57 2.06
N TYR A 85 -14.65 6.28 2.35
CA TYR A 85 -14.22 6.68 3.69
C TYR A 85 -13.74 8.13 3.72
N ALA A 86 -13.96 8.79 4.83
CA ALA A 86 -13.31 10.05 5.17
C ALA A 86 -12.09 9.74 6.04
N LEU A 87 -11.00 10.46 5.81
CA LEU A 87 -9.83 10.49 6.69
C LEU A 87 -9.79 11.83 7.38
N GLY A 88 -9.68 11.83 8.71
CA GLY A 88 -9.52 13.02 9.52
C GLY A 88 -8.47 12.79 10.59
N GLY A 89 -7.71 13.82 10.95
CA GLY A 89 -6.73 13.71 12.00
C GLY A 89 -6.36 15.08 12.58
N ALA A 90 -5.99 15.06 13.86
CA ALA A 90 -5.37 16.18 14.52
C ALA A 90 -3.91 15.83 14.82
N SER A 91 -3.01 16.78 14.69
CA SER A 91 -1.60 16.64 15.03
C SER A 91 -1.12 17.86 15.81
N VAL A 92 -0.17 17.64 16.70
CA VAL A 92 0.53 18.72 17.39
C VAL A 92 1.95 18.75 16.84
N GLY A 93 2.38 19.91 16.33
CA GLY A 93 3.73 20.07 15.79
C GLY A 93 4.05 21.50 15.45
N LEU A 94 5.33 21.87 15.55
CA LEU A 94 5.84 23.21 15.29
C LEU A 94 6.09 23.46 13.79
N GLN A 95 5.26 22.90 12.89
CA GLN A 95 5.36 23.17 11.46
C GLN A 95 4.27 24.15 11.04
N LEU A 96 4.71 25.27 10.45
CA LEU A 96 3.83 26.22 9.78
C LEU A 96 3.70 25.82 8.32
N GLY A 97 2.48 25.57 7.84
CA GLY A 97 2.25 25.30 6.43
C GLY A 97 0.95 24.58 6.14
N ALA A 98 0.62 24.56 4.86
CA ALA A 98 -0.43 23.72 4.29
C ALA A 98 0.15 22.91 3.15
N ASP A 99 -0.13 21.62 3.10
CA ASP A 99 0.25 20.74 2.02
C ASP A 99 -0.90 19.81 1.61
N ALA A 100 -0.78 19.27 0.41
CA ALA A 100 -1.69 18.25 -0.08
C ALA A 100 -0.87 17.07 -0.58
N SER A 101 -1.25 15.87 -0.17
CA SER A 101 -0.57 14.64 -0.51
C SER A 101 -1.53 13.54 -0.93
N SER A 102 -1.10 12.70 -1.87
CA SER A 102 -1.76 11.42 -2.14
C SER A 102 -1.24 10.37 -1.15
N VAL A 103 -2.14 9.55 -0.62
CA VAL A 103 -1.83 8.54 0.39
C VAL A 103 -2.36 7.18 -0.05
N VAL A 104 -1.52 6.15 0.04
CA VAL A 104 -1.91 4.75 -0.09
C VAL A 104 -1.53 4.03 1.21
N VAL A 105 -2.47 3.30 1.78
CA VAL A 105 -2.24 2.48 2.98
C VAL A 105 -2.53 1.03 2.63
N LEU A 106 -1.56 0.16 2.84
CA LEU A 106 -1.67 -1.28 2.69
C LEU A 106 -1.98 -1.91 4.05
N ALA A 107 -3.03 -2.71 4.14
CA ALA A 107 -3.27 -3.57 5.30
C ALA A 107 -2.54 -4.90 5.09
N MET A 108 -1.55 -5.17 5.94
CA MET A 108 -0.64 -6.32 5.79
C MET A 108 -1.09 -7.54 6.60
N THR A 109 -1.90 -7.31 7.64
CA THR A 109 -2.39 -8.36 8.55
C THR A 109 -3.91 -8.50 8.49
N ASP A 110 -4.44 -9.63 8.97
CA ASP A 110 -5.89 -9.82 9.14
C ASP A 110 -6.50 -8.76 10.04
N ARG A 111 -5.77 -8.40 11.11
CA ARG A 111 -6.18 -7.34 12.02
C ARG A 111 -6.27 -6.01 11.31
N GLY A 112 -5.29 -5.65 10.48
CA GLY A 112 -5.29 -4.43 9.68
C GLY A 112 -6.45 -4.41 8.68
N ALA A 113 -6.66 -5.52 7.95
CA ALA A 113 -7.77 -5.65 7.01
C ALA A 113 -9.14 -5.54 7.72
N ALA A 114 -9.31 -6.25 8.84
CA ALA A 114 -10.54 -6.15 9.63
C ALA A 114 -10.77 -4.75 10.18
N ALA A 115 -9.70 -4.04 10.57
CA ALA A 115 -9.80 -2.68 11.09
C ALA A 115 -10.26 -1.69 10.02
N VAL A 116 -9.74 -1.74 8.78
CA VAL A 116 -10.14 -0.82 7.70
C VAL A 116 -11.55 -1.10 7.18
N MET A 117 -12.12 -2.26 7.44
CA MET A 117 -13.52 -2.59 7.11
C MET A 117 -14.53 -2.08 8.15
N LYS A 118 -14.08 -1.64 9.33
CA LYS A 118 -14.98 -1.08 10.34
C LYS A 118 -15.63 0.21 9.86
N PRO A 119 -16.82 0.56 10.39
CA PRO A 119 -17.42 1.87 10.13
C PRO A 119 -16.54 3.04 10.60
N SER A 120 -15.70 2.82 11.61
CA SER A 120 -14.69 3.77 12.08
C SER A 120 -13.45 3.02 12.56
N LEU A 121 -12.28 3.53 12.22
CA LEU A 121 -10.97 3.02 12.60
C LEU A 121 -10.12 4.18 13.11
N GLN A 122 -9.53 4.05 14.30
CA GLN A 122 -8.51 4.96 14.80
C GLN A 122 -7.12 4.35 14.58
N VAL A 123 -6.35 4.97 13.69
CA VAL A 123 -5.01 4.51 13.29
C VAL A 123 -4.03 4.67 14.45
N GLY A 124 -3.31 3.60 14.76
CA GLY A 124 -2.38 3.54 15.90
C GLY A 124 -3.02 3.09 17.22
N VAL A 125 -4.34 2.94 17.27
CA VAL A 125 -5.10 2.36 18.39
C VAL A 125 -5.71 1.02 17.98
N ASP A 126 -6.56 1.02 16.95
CA ASP A 126 -7.20 -0.20 16.45
C ASP A 126 -6.25 -1.08 15.62
N ALA A 127 -5.33 -0.43 14.89
CA ALA A 127 -4.31 -1.08 14.09
C ALA A 127 -3.01 -0.28 14.14
N SER A 128 -1.88 -0.97 14.27
CA SER A 128 -0.55 -0.36 14.22
C SER A 128 -0.25 0.15 12.81
N VAL A 129 0.49 1.26 12.69
CA VAL A 129 0.87 1.84 11.40
C VAL A 129 2.36 2.11 11.34
N ALA A 130 2.98 1.74 10.22
CA ALA A 130 4.34 2.09 9.86
C ALA A 130 4.38 2.88 8.56
N LEU A 131 5.44 3.66 8.36
CA LEU A 131 5.72 4.27 7.06
C LEU A 131 6.35 3.22 6.15
N GLY A 132 5.91 3.21 4.90
CA GLY A 132 6.47 2.35 3.89
C GLY A 132 7.90 2.71 3.55
N PRO A 133 8.74 1.74 3.20
CA PRO A 133 10.12 1.99 2.80
C PRO A 133 10.16 2.79 1.49
N MET A 134 11.07 3.76 1.45
CA MET A 134 11.36 4.60 0.29
C MET A 134 12.80 4.33 -0.19
N GLY A 135 13.02 4.42 -1.49
CA GLY A 135 14.33 4.13 -2.09
C GLY A 135 14.60 2.63 -2.27
N GLY A 136 15.69 2.29 -2.96
CA GLY A 136 15.98 0.93 -3.45
C GLY A 136 16.42 -0.12 -2.41
N GLY A 137 16.11 0.05 -1.12
CA GLY A 137 16.52 -0.89 -0.07
C GLY A 137 15.41 -1.87 0.33
N VAL A 138 15.47 -3.11 -0.14
CA VAL A 138 14.58 -4.21 0.29
C VAL A 138 14.70 -4.50 1.80
N ALA A 139 15.82 -4.16 2.42
CA ALA A 139 16.05 -4.33 3.85
C ALA A 139 15.10 -3.51 4.75
N GLY A 140 14.60 -2.37 4.26
CA GLY A 140 13.58 -1.58 4.98
C GLY A 140 12.17 -2.18 4.91
N ALA A 141 11.89 -3.01 3.89
CA ALA A 141 10.58 -3.63 3.71
C ALA A 141 10.28 -4.67 4.80
N THR A 142 11.28 -5.44 5.22
CA THR A 142 11.13 -6.50 6.22
C THR A 142 10.85 -5.96 7.63
N ALA A 143 11.39 -4.80 7.98
CA ALA A 143 11.18 -4.18 9.30
C ALA A 143 9.72 -3.70 9.52
N ASN A 144 8.99 -3.42 8.43
CA ASN A 144 7.62 -2.90 8.50
C ASN A 144 6.53 -3.97 8.38
N LEU A 145 6.91 -5.24 8.13
CA LEU A 145 5.94 -6.35 7.99
C LEU A 145 5.22 -6.71 9.30
N SER A 146 5.73 -6.26 10.45
CA SER A 146 5.07 -6.45 11.75
C SER A 146 3.95 -5.43 12.01
N ALA A 147 3.86 -4.35 11.24
CA ALA A 147 2.78 -3.39 11.36
C ALA A 147 1.52 -3.88 10.66
N ASP A 148 0.37 -3.57 11.23
CA ASP A 148 -0.93 -3.92 10.62
C ASP A 148 -1.17 -3.14 9.33
N LEU A 149 -0.73 -1.88 9.31
CA LEU A 149 -0.89 -0.94 8.20
C LEU A 149 0.48 -0.37 7.79
N VAL A 150 0.70 -0.27 6.48
CA VAL A 150 1.89 0.38 5.91
C VAL A 150 1.45 1.52 5.01
N ALA A 151 1.89 2.74 5.32
CA ALA A 151 1.46 3.95 4.63
C ALA A 151 2.54 4.48 3.68
N PHE A 152 2.14 4.82 2.47
CA PHE A 152 2.94 5.50 1.46
C PHE A 152 2.30 6.83 1.11
N SER A 153 3.10 7.86 0.90
CA SER A 153 2.58 9.18 0.54
C SER A 153 3.51 9.93 -0.41
N ARG A 154 2.88 10.77 -1.23
CA ARG A 154 3.56 11.66 -2.14
C ARG A 154 2.94 13.06 -2.05
N ALA A 155 3.72 14.06 -1.64
CA ALA A 155 3.33 15.46 -1.58
C ALA A 155 4.10 16.25 -2.63
N ARG A 156 3.41 16.87 -3.63
CA ARG A 156 3.98 17.78 -4.64
C ARG A 156 5.37 17.39 -5.18
N GLY A 157 5.62 16.08 -5.42
CA GLY A 157 6.92 15.59 -5.89
C GLY A 157 7.99 15.42 -4.80
N LEU A 158 7.68 15.74 -3.55
CA LEU A 158 8.51 15.44 -2.39
C LEU A 158 7.93 14.21 -1.67
N TYR A 159 8.81 13.29 -1.32
CA TYR A 159 8.46 12.11 -0.52
C TYR A 159 8.57 12.51 0.95
N GLY A 160 7.46 12.50 1.63
CA GLY A 160 7.38 12.81 3.06
C GLY A 160 6.65 11.70 3.81
N GLY A 161 7.11 11.40 5.01
CA GLY A 161 6.38 10.54 5.92
C GLY A 161 5.08 11.21 6.35
N VAL A 162 3.94 10.70 5.87
CA VAL A 162 2.65 11.11 6.41
C VAL A 162 2.43 10.35 7.71
N SER A 163 2.54 11.00 8.86
CA SER A 163 2.09 10.38 10.09
C SER A 163 0.57 10.26 10.07
N LEU A 164 0.09 9.03 9.96
CA LEU A 164 -1.33 8.71 10.10
C LEU A 164 -1.69 8.30 11.54
N LYS A 165 -0.71 8.25 12.44
CA LYS A 165 -0.97 7.90 13.84
C LYS A 165 -1.91 8.91 14.48
N GLY A 166 -3.01 8.44 15.04
CA GLY A 166 -4.07 9.26 15.59
C GLY A 166 -5.12 9.73 14.57
N ALA A 167 -4.92 9.45 13.27
CA ALA A 167 -5.94 9.70 12.27
C ALA A 167 -7.11 8.72 12.42
N THR A 168 -8.30 9.19 12.05
CA THR A 168 -9.52 8.37 12.01
C THR A 168 -9.95 8.19 10.57
N LEU A 169 -10.20 6.95 10.17
CA LEU A 169 -10.94 6.62 8.96
C LEU A 169 -12.38 6.32 9.35
N ALA A 170 -13.34 7.02 8.74
CA ALA A 170 -14.77 6.83 8.97
C ALA A 170 -15.48 6.55 7.65
N ALA A 171 -16.28 5.49 7.62
CA ALA A 171 -17.09 5.16 6.45
C ALA A 171 -18.04 6.31 6.09
N ARG A 172 -18.29 6.49 4.80
CA ARG A 172 -19.25 7.47 4.26
C ARG A 172 -20.48 6.78 3.69
N PRO A 173 -21.50 6.44 4.52
CA PRO A 173 -22.67 5.68 4.06
C PRO A 173 -23.43 6.40 2.94
N VAL A 174 -23.49 7.73 2.99
CA VAL A 174 -24.16 8.55 1.97
C VAL A 174 -23.49 8.38 0.61
N TRP A 175 -22.16 8.35 0.56
CA TRP A 175 -21.40 8.15 -0.68
C TRP A 175 -21.51 6.71 -1.19
N ASN A 176 -21.48 5.72 -0.29
CA ASN A 176 -21.75 4.33 -0.67
C ASN A 176 -23.15 4.20 -1.28
N GLN A 177 -24.16 4.78 -0.65
CA GLN A 177 -25.54 4.75 -1.18
C GLN A 177 -25.63 5.46 -2.53
N ALA A 178 -25.05 6.65 -2.68
CA ALA A 178 -25.12 7.43 -3.91
C ALA A 178 -24.41 6.70 -5.07
N TYR A 179 -23.27 6.09 -4.80
CA TYR A 179 -22.48 5.37 -5.82
C TYR A 179 -23.11 4.07 -6.29
N TYR A 180 -23.73 3.32 -5.37
CA TYR A 180 -24.34 2.00 -5.67
C TYR A 180 -25.85 2.06 -5.89
N GLY A 181 -26.48 3.23 -5.73
CA GLY A 181 -27.94 3.41 -5.88
C GLY A 181 -28.77 2.78 -4.78
N ARG A 182 -28.13 2.24 -3.71
CA ARG A 182 -28.79 1.60 -2.58
C ARG A 182 -27.93 1.68 -1.31
N PRO A 183 -28.54 1.66 -0.11
CA PRO A 183 -27.78 1.72 1.13
C PRO A 183 -26.97 0.43 1.33
N LEU A 184 -25.64 0.53 1.23
CA LEU A 184 -24.70 -0.55 1.48
C LEU A 184 -23.72 -0.15 2.57
N THR A 185 -23.50 -1.07 3.51
CA THR A 185 -22.43 -0.94 4.50
C THR A 185 -21.08 -1.33 3.89
N PRO A 186 -19.95 -0.90 4.47
CA PRO A 186 -18.64 -1.40 4.05
C PRO A 186 -18.55 -2.94 4.02
N ALA A 187 -19.16 -3.62 4.97
CA ALA A 187 -19.19 -5.07 5.01
C ALA A 187 -19.97 -5.69 3.83
N ASP A 188 -21.08 -5.06 3.41
CA ASP A 188 -21.84 -5.49 2.23
C ASP A 188 -20.98 -5.40 0.96
N ILE A 189 -20.23 -4.32 0.81
CA ILE A 189 -19.40 -4.04 -0.37
C ILE A 189 -18.15 -4.92 -0.35
N LEU A 190 -17.37 -4.85 0.74
CA LEU A 190 -16.02 -5.37 0.82
C LEU A 190 -15.97 -6.88 1.13
N VAL A 191 -16.92 -7.37 1.96
CA VAL A 191 -16.94 -8.78 2.38
C VAL A 191 -17.94 -9.57 1.55
N ARG A 192 -19.19 -9.07 1.45
CA ARG A 192 -20.27 -9.79 0.76
C ARG A 192 -20.26 -9.59 -0.76
N GLY A 193 -19.50 -8.58 -1.27
CA GLY A 193 -19.42 -8.27 -2.70
C GLY A 193 -20.74 -7.78 -3.30
N GLN A 194 -21.55 -7.08 -2.52
CA GLN A 194 -22.91 -6.67 -2.92
C GLN A 194 -22.98 -5.38 -3.74
N GLY A 195 -21.89 -4.76 -4.06
CA GLY A 195 -21.85 -3.52 -4.84
C GLY A 195 -21.48 -3.80 -6.29
N ALA A 196 -22.40 -3.71 -7.23
CA ALA A 196 -22.11 -3.75 -8.66
C ALA A 196 -22.08 -2.31 -9.21
N ASN A 197 -20.96 -1.91 -9.82
CA ASN A 197 -20.78 -0.65 -10.51
C ASN A 197 -19.65 -0.80 -11.53
N LEU A 198 -19.90 -0.53 -12.80
CA LEU A 198 -18.94 -0.73 -13.89
C LEU A 198 -17.62 0.03 -13.69
N GLN A 199 -17.67 1.27 -13.19
CA GLN A 199 -16.46 2.05 -12.90
C GLN A 199 -15.67 1.41 -11.76
N GLY A 200 -16.35 0.98 -10.69
CA GLY A 200 -15.72 0.30 -9.56
C GLY A 200 -15.07 -1.02 -9.97
N GLU A 201 -15.72 -1.79 -10.82
CA GLU A 201 -15.18 -3.05 -11.37
C GLU A 201 -13.94 -2.79 -12.24
N ALA A 202 -13.96 -1.77 -13.10
CA ALA A 202 -12.82 -1.36 -13.91
C ALA A 202 -11.64 -0.91 -13.04
N PHE A 203 -11.91 -0.19 -11.96
CA PHE A 203 -10.87 0.22 -11.02
C PHE A 203 -10.29 -0.98 -10.27
N VAL A 204 -11.11 -1.88 -9.76
CA VAL A 204 -10.68 -3.14 -9.11
C VAL A 204 -9.80 -3.95 -10.05
N ALA A 205 -10.19 -4.10 -11.33
CA ALA A 205 -9.38 -4.78 -12.34
C ALA A 205 -8.03 -4.10 -12.57
N THR A 206 -7.98 -2.78 -12.51
CA THR A 206 -6.73 -2.00 -12.64
C THR A 206 -5.81 -2.26 -11.45
N VAL A 207 -6.31 -2.20 -10.22
CA VAL A 207 -5.54 -2.50 -9.01
C VAL A 207 -5.01 -3.94 -9.05
N GLN A 208 -5.85 -4.89 -9.42
CA GLN A 208 -5.47 -6.31 -9.53
C GLN A 208 -4.35 -6.53 -10.55
N ARG A 209 -4.38 -5.85 -11.70
CA ARG A 209 -3.34 -5.91 -12.73
C ARG A 209 -2.02 -5.37 -12.21
N VAL A 210 -2.03 -4.21 -11.56
CA VAL A 210 -0.82 -3.59 -10.98
C VAL A 210 -0.19 -4.48 -9.92
N VAL A 211 -1.00 -5.00 -9.00
CA VAL A 211 -0.56 -5.88 -7.92
C VAL A 211 0.04 -7.19 -8.47
N ARG A 212 -0.58 -7.80 -9.47
CA ARG A 212 -0.04 -9.00 -10.13
C ARG A 212 1.28 -8.73 -10.85
N GLY A 213 1.36 -7.65 -11.63
CA GLY A 213 2.59 -7.26 -12.32
C GLY A 213 3.75 -6.94 -11.36
N SER A 214 3.47 -6.47 -10.15
CA SER A 214 4.47 -6.31 -9.10
C SER A 214 4.97 -7.66 -8.57
N ALA A 215 4.05 -8.61 -8.33
CA ALA A 215 4.41 -9.97 -7.88
C ALA A 215 5.27 -10.75 -8.90
N GLU A 216 5.05 -10.51 -10.18
CA GLU A 216 5.84 -11.13 -11.26
C GLU A 216 7.26 -10.55 -11.33
N ARG A 217 7.39 -9.23 -11.18
CA ARG A 217 8.70 -8.56 -11.13
C ARG A 217 9.55 -9.02 -9.94
N ASP A 218 8.94 -9.14 -8.76
CA ASP A 218 9.64 -9.61 -7.57
C ASP A 218 10.15 -11.05 -7.72
N ARG A 219 9.34 -11.94 -8.30
CA ARG A 219 9.76 -13.32 -8.60
C ARG A 219 10.91 -13.36 -9.60
N GLY A 220 10.82 -12.60 -10.69
CA GLY A 220 11.87 -12.53 -11.70
C GLY A 220 13.19 -11.99 -11.15
N SER A 221 13.16 -11.01 -10.25
CA SER A 221 14.36 -10.48 -9.59
C SER A 221 14.97 -11.47 -8.60
N ALA A 222 14.15 -12.22 -7.86
CA ALA A 222 14.61 -13.26 -6.94
C ALA A 222 15.29 -14.42 -7.70
N ASP A 223 14.70 -14.87 -8.80
CA ASP A 223 15.24 -15.94 -9.64
C ASP A 223 16.57 -15.51 -10.30
N ALA A 224 16.66 -14.28 -10.78
CA ALA A 224 17.90 -13.73 -11.33
C ALA A 224 19.03 -13.64 -10.29
N SER A 225 18.70 -13.24 -9.05
CA SER A 225 19.65 -13.18 -7.94
C SER A 225 20.12 -14.57 -7.52
N ALA A 226 19.23 -15.57 -7.48
CA ALA A 226 19.58 -16.96 -7.18
C ALA A 226 20.47 -17.58 -8.25
N ALA A 227 20.22 -17.28 -9.53
CA ALA A 227 21.06 -17.76 -10.64
C ALA A 227 22.48 -17.18 -10.59
N GLN A 228 22.64 -15.91 -10.19
CA GLN A 228 23.96 -15.28 -10.03
C GLN A 228 24.72 -15.84 -8.82
N ALA A 229 24.05 -16.14 -7.72
CA ALA A 229 24.66 -16.73 -6.54
C ALA A 229 25.16 -18.17 -6.78
N GLY A 230 24.47 -18.92 -7.67
CA GLY A 230 24.83 -20.29 -8.04
C GLY A 230 26.07 -20.40 -8.93
N THR A 231 26.52 -19.30 -9.56
CA THR A 231 27.62 -19.32 -10.54
C THR A 231 29.00 -19.05 -9.90
N THR A 232 29.10 -18.69 -8.61
CA THR A 232 30.34 -18.49 -7.87
C THR A 232 30.81 -19.76 -7.15
N VAL A 233 30.84 -20.89 -7.84
CA VAL A 233 31.66 -22.04 -7.39
C VAL A 233 33.10 -21.80 -7.85
N SER A 234 33.91 -21.30 -6.93
CA SER A 234 35.36 -21.14 -7.11
C SER A 234 36.00 -22.48 -7.48
N PRO A 235 36.83 -22.56 -8.52
CA PRO A 235 37.57 -23.79 -8.80
C PRO A 235 38.51 -24.08 -7.64
N ARG A 236 38.38 -25.27 -7.09
CA ARG A 236 39.26 -25.84 -6.05
C ARG A 236 40.69 -25.81 -6.56
N PRO A 237 41.68 -25.26 -5.84
CA PRO A 237 43.07 -25.36 -6.27
C PRO A 237 43.54 -26.83 -6.19
N THR A 238 43.92 -27.38 -7.32
CA THR A 238 44.60 -28.66 -7.42
C THR A 238 45.97 -28.50 -6.80
N LEU A 239 46.19 -29.10 -5.65
CA LEU A 239 47.53 -29.29 -5.05
C LEU A 239 48.31 -30.26 -5.93
N GLY A 240 49.18 -29.69 -6.78
CA GLY A 240 50.20 -30.42 -7.50
C GLY A 240 51.26 -30.96 -6.54
N GLY A 241 51.25 -32.28 -6.39
CA GLY A 241 52.31 -32.98 -5.64
C GLY A 241 53.65 -32.92 -6.36
N SER A 242 54.60 -32.14 -5.85
CA SER A 242 56.03 -32.25 -6.22
C SER A 242 56.67 -33.24 -5.30
N ARG A 243 57.00 -34.43 -5.85
CA ARG A 243 57.94 -35.37 -5.26
C ARG A 243 59.34 -34.82 -5.52
N SER A 244 60.01 -34.34 -4.52
CA SER A 244 61.49 -34.18 -4.56
C SER A 244 62.11 -35.32 -3.81
N SER A 245 62.75 -36.17 -4.58
CA SER A 245 63.74 -37.17 -4.07
C SER A 245 65.00 -36.45 -3.73
N SER A 246 65.41 -36.42 -2.48
CA SER A 246 66.76 -36.07 -2.06
C SER A 246 67.50 -37.33 -1.55
N ARG A 247 68.46 -37.71 -2.32
CA ARG A 247 69.53 -38.71 -2.09
C ARG A 247 70.35 -38.30 -0.87
N VAL A 248 70.61 -39.23 0.03
CA VAL A 248 71.62 -39.12 1.08
C VAL A 248 72.89 -39.62 0.51
N PRO A 249 74.05 -39.00 0.73
CA PRO A 249 75.35 -39.64 0.67
C PRO A 249 75.86 -39.92 2.09
N GLY A 250 76.23 -41.17 2.35
CA GLY A 250 76.94 -41.55 3.54
C GLY A 250 78.46 -41.26 3.38
N GLY A 251 79.16 -41.29 4.51
CA GLY A 251 80.59 -41.42 4.51
C GLY A 251 81.28 -40.80 5.71
N SER A 252 81.81 -41.70 6.55
CA SER A 252 82.94 -41.60 7.46
C SER A 252 82.70 -41.00 8.83
#